data_74e001e74c3e379673fef971327500ce
#
_entry.id   74e001e74c3e379673fef971327500ce
#
_cell.length_a   1.000
_cell.length_b   1.000
_cell.length_c   1.000
_cell.angle_alpha   90.00
_cell.angle_beta   90.00
_cell.angle_gamma   90.00
#
_symmetry.space_group_name_H-M   'P 1'
#
loop_
_entity.id
_entity.type
_entity.pdbx_description
1 polymer ?
#
loop_
_entity_poly.entity_id
_entity_poly.type
_entity_poly.pdbx_seq_one_letter_code
_entity_poly.pdbx_strand_id
1 'polypeptide(L)'
;FEDDWSDVPACDVVFASRCLEVDDLKTALGKLLSKTEKSLYITFKVGGSFVDEEILGAIGRKVEQKPDFVYLLNILFQMGYLPSLSYIKSPCSAGPATSAEEFVQKTRWGLGGELSSAEEARLAEYFNSGKCAPKQEFMHWAFVWVDKTDKF
;
A
#
# COMPACT_ATOMS: atom_id res chain seq x y z
N PHE A 1 1.00 -4.71 13.53
CA PHE A 1 2.34 -5.34 13.58
C PHE A 1 3.16 -4.93 14.82
N GLU A 2 2.72 -3.91 15.56
CA GLU A 2 3.42 -3.37 16.73
C GLU A 2 3.22 -4.24 17.98
N ASP A 3 2.11 -4.96 18.06
CA ASP A 3 1.77 -5.82 19.19
C ASP A 3 2.70 -7.03 19.34
N ASP A 4 2.70 -7.62 20.53
CA ASP A 4 3.36 -8.89 20.77
C ASP A 4 2.64 -10.04 20.05
N TRP A 5 3.40 -10.88 19.36
CA TRP A 5 2.91 -12.03 18.61
C TRP A 5 3.28 -13.37 19.26
N SER A 6 3.67 -13.38 20.54
CA SER A 6 4.04 -14.64 21.23
C SER A 6 2.92 -15.66 21.16
N ASP A 7 1.68 -15.24 21.35
CA ASP A 7 0.49 -16.10 21.37
C ASP A 7 -0.08 -16.42 19.97
N VAL A 8 0.47 -15.83 18.90
CA VAL A 8 0.05 -16.14 17.52
C VAL A 8 0.65 -17.48 17.11
N PRO A 9 -0.15 -18.50 16.74
CA PRO A 9 0.38 -19.79 16.33
C PRO A 9 1.14 -19.67 15.00
N ALA A 10 2.14 -20.54 14.82
CA ALA A 10 2.75 -20.74 13.51
C ALA A 10 1.82 -21.54 12.60
N CYS A 11 1.86 -21.27 11.31
CA CYS A 11 1.01 -21.88 10.29
C CYS A 11 1.86 -22.28 9.07
N ASP A 12 1.45 -23.34 8.38
CA ASP A 12 2.09 -23.78 7.14
C ASP A 12 2.15 -22.63 6.12
N VAL A 13 1.06 -21.88 5.98
CA VAL A 13 0.92 -20.78 5.05
C VAL A 13 0.48 -19.52 5.78
N VAL A 14 1.19 -18.43 5.55
CA VAL A 14 0.83 -17.10 6.02
C VAL A 14 0.54 -16.21 4.82
N PHE A 15 -0.54 -15.45 4.90
CA PHE A 15 -0.95 -14.53 3.85
C PHE A 15 -1.13 -13.12 4.40
N ALA A 16 -0.34 -12.17 3.87
CA ALA A 16 -0.40 -10.76 4.22
C ALA A 16 -0.88 -9.95 3.00
N SER A 17 -2.15 -9.52 3.02
CA SER A 17 -2.74 -8.79 1.92
C SER A 17 -3.10 -7.37 2.31
N ARG A 18 -2.52 -6.38 1.62
CA ARG A 18 -2.84 -4.96 1.77
C ARG A 18 -2.67 -4.42 3.20
N CYS A 19 -1.77 -4.99 3.99
CA CYS A 19 -1.58 -4.64 5.39
C CYS A 19 -0.14 -4.27 5.75
N LEU A 20 0.76 -4.16 4.76
CA LEU A 20 2.19 -3.89 4.98
C LEU A 20 2.59 -2.44 4.68
N GLU A 21 1.65 -1.50 4.71
CA GLU A 21 1.97 -0.07 4.75
C GLU A 21 2.27 0.36 6.20
N VAL A 22 3.38 -0.12 6.73
CA VAL A 22 3.85 0.08 8.10
C VAL A 22 5.17 0.82 8.11
N ASP A 23 5.50 1.48 9.22
CA ASP A 23 6.73 2.27 9.35
C ASP A 23 7.97 1.38 9.39
N ASP A 24 7.92 0.23 10.06
CA ASP A 24 9.01 -0.75 10.13
C ASP A 24 8.64 -2.04 9.37
N LEU A 25 8.79 -1.99 8.06
CA LEU A 25 8.52 -3.13 7.19
C LEU A 25 9.41 -4.34 7.49
N LYS A 26 10.67 -4.10 7.90
CA LYS A 26 11.60 -5.19 8.22
C LYS A 26 11.16 -5.98 9.45
N THR A 27 10.75 -5.30 10.51
CA THR A 27 10.22 -5.96 11.72
C THR A 27 8.90 -6.68 11.41
N ALA A 28 8.01 -6.07 10.63
CA ALA A 28 6.75 -6.71 10.22
C ALA A 28 7.00 -8.00 9.43
N LEU A 29 7.92 -7.99 8.47
CA LEU A 29 8.31 -9.18 7.71
C LEU A 29 8.95 -10.24 8.60
N GLY A 30 9.80 -9.85 9.56
CA GLY A 30 10.38 -10.76 10.54
C GLY A 30 9.31 -11.50 11.35
N LYS A 31 8.28 -10.78 11.81
CA LYS A 31 7.13 -11.37 12.53
C LYS A 31 6.35 -12.35 11.64
N LEU A 32 6.00 -11.96 10.43
CA LEU A 32 5.31 -12.85 9.47
C LEU A 32 6.11 -14.12 9.20
N LEU A 33 7.40 -13.98 8.91
CA LEU A 33 8.28 -15.11 8.66
C LEU A 33 8.46 -16.00 9.89
N SER A 34 8.47 -15.44 11.11
CA SER A 34 8.56 -16.23 12.34
C SER A 34 7.34 -17.15 12.55
N LYS A 35 6.19 -16.75 12.01
CA LYS A 35 4.93 -17.52 12.09
C LYS A 35 4.63 -18.37 10.85
N THR A 36 5.51 -18.31 9.84
CA THR A 36 5.40 -19.11 8.62
C THR A 36 6.22 -20.39 8.76
N GLU A 37 5.62 -21.54 8.53
CA GLU A 37 6.33 -22.83 8.50
C GLU A 37 6.78 -23.22 7.09
N LYS A 38 5.95 -22.98 6.06
CA LYS A 38 6.25 -23.34 4.66
C LYS A 38 6.34 -22.13 3.75
N SER A 39 5.24 -21.41 3.53
CA SER A 39 5.19 -20.35 2.53
C SER A 39 4.54 -19.07 3.05
N LEU A 40 5.13 -17.93 2.75
CA LEU A 40 4.58 -16.58 2.99
C LEU A 40 4.18 -15.96 1.66
N TYR A 41 2.92 -15.53 1.56
CA TYR A 41 2.37 -14.80 0.43
C TYR A 41 2.01 -13.38 0.81
N ILE A 42 2.38 -12.43 -0.02
CA ILE A 42 2.19 -11.00 0.22
C ILE A 42 1.58 -10.34 -1.02
N THR A 43 0.57 -9.48 -0.83
CA THR A 43 0.19 -8.52 -1.87
C THR A 43 0.58 -7.12 -1.44
N PHE A 44 1.30 -6.42 -2.30
CA PHE A 44 1.78 -5.06 -2.07
C PHE A 44 1.36 -4.17 -3.24
N LYS A 45 0.95 -2.92 -2.97
CA LYS A 45 0.54 -2.00 -4.03
C LYS A 45 1.77 -1.59 -4.87
N VAL A 46 1.61 -1.59 -6.19
CA VAL A 46 2.60 -1.03 -7.11
C VAL A 46 2.34 0.47 -7.26
N GLY A 47 3.40 1.28 -7.20
CA GLY A 47 3.31 2.73 -7.40
C GLY A 47 3.01 3.53 -6.13
N GLY A 48 3.37 3.04 -4.95
CA GLY A 48 3.41 3.82 -3.71
C GLY A 48 2.04 4.32 -3.22
N SER A 49 1.83 5.62 -3.12
CA SER A 49 0.65 6.24 -2.50
C SER A 49 -0.69 5.89 -3.17
N PHE A 50 -1.78 5.88 -2.39
CA PHE A 50 -3.16 5.79 -2.89
C PHE A 50 -3.70 7.13 -3.40
N VAL A 51 -3.00 8.22 -3.11
CA VAL A 51 -3.34 9.58 -3.54
C VAL A 51 -2.28 10.06 -4.52
N ASP A 52 -2.72 10.56 -5.65
CA ASP A 52 -1.85 11.05 -6.71
C ASP A 52 -1.07 12.29 -6.24
N GLU A 53 0.17 12.43 -6.73
CA GLU A 53 1.07 13.55 -6.39
C GLU A 53 0.46 14.90 -6.72
N GLU A 54 -0.30 14.99 -7.80
CA GLU A 54 -1.01 16.23 -8.19
C GLU A 54 -2.05 16.64 -7.15
N ILE A 55 -2.76 15.68 -6.56
CA ILE A 55 -3.74 15.93 -5.49
C ILE A 55 -3.02 16.41 -4.22
N LEU A 56 -1.89 15.79 -3.87
CA LEU A 56 -1.07 16.23 -2.75
C LEU A 56 -0.54 17.65 -2.96
N GLY A 57 -0.08 17.95 -4.18
CA GLY A 57 0.34 19.29 -4.57
C GLY A 57 -0.78 20.34 -4.46
N ALA A 58 -2.01 20.00 -4.86
CA ALA A 58 -3.16 20.88 -4.78
C ALA A 58 -3.49 21.31 -3.35
N ILE A 59 -3.30 20.42 -2.36
CA ILE A 59 -3.51 20.73 -0.93
C ILE A 59 -2.26 21.30 -0.25
N GLY A 60 -1.13 21.38 -0.96
CA GLY A 60 0.13 21.90 -0.42
C GLY A 60 0.88 20.91 0.49
N ARG A 61 0.54 19.62 0.46
CA ARG A 61 1.28 18.58 1.15
C ARG A 61 2.49 18.15 0.33
N LYS A 62 3.59 17.87 1.01
CA LYS A 62 4.75 17.24 0.37
C LYS A 62 4.41 15.80 0.01
N VAL A 63 4.87 15.40 -1.16
CA VAL A 63 4.85 14.00 -1.58
C VAL A 63 5.93 13.27 -0.77
N GLU A 64 5.51 12.48 0.20
CA GLU A 64 6.40 11.51 0.83
C GLU A 64 6.35 10.23 -0.01
N GLN A 65 7.47 9.92 -0.66
CA GLN A 65 7.57 8.66 -1.39
C GLN A 65 7.51 7.51 -0.39
N LYS A 66 6.37 6.83 -0.36
CA LYS A 66 6.25 5.59 0.41
C LYS A 66 7.07 4.48 -0.25
N PRO A 67 7.64 3.56 0.54
CA PRO A 67 8.32 2.38 0.01
C PRO A 67 7.42 1.64 -0.98
N ASP A 68 7.95 1.31 -2.14
CA ASP A 68 7.28 0.45 -3.12
C ASP A 68 7.65 -1.02 -2.88
N PHE A 69 6.95 -1.95 -3.54
CA PHE A 69 7.21 -3.40 -3.45
C PHE A 69 8.69 -3.79 -3.69
N VAL A 70 9.46 -2.97 -4.38
CA VAL A 70 10.91 -3.18 -4.57
C VAL A 70 11.66 -3.21 -3.24
N TYR A 71 11.26 -2.38 -2.27
CA TYR A 71 11.84 -2.41 -0.92
C TYR A 71 11.50 -3.71 -0.19
N LEU A 72 10.27 -4.20 -0.35
CA LEU A 72 9.85 -5.50 0.18
C LEU A 72 10.76 -6.63 -0.33
N LEU A 73 11.00 -6.68 -1.65
CA LEU A 73 11.88 -7.68 -2.27
C LEU A 73 13.30 -7.58 -1.72
N ASN A 74 13.85 -6.36 -1.64
CA ASN A 74 15.19 -6.13 -1.13
C ASN A 74 15.34 -6.55 0.34
N ILE A 75 14.35 -6.27 1.18
CA ILE A 75 14.38 -6.69 2.60
C ILE A 75 14.34 -8.21 2.70
N LEU A 76 13.45 -8.88 1.97
CA LEU A 76 13.37 -10.34 1.96
C LEU A 76 14.69 -10.97 1.49
N PHE A 77 15.28 -10.41 0.44
CA PHE A 77 16.59 -10.84 -0.04
C PHE A 77 17.70 -10.65 1.02
N GLN A 78 17.75 -9.50 1.68
CA GLN A 78 18.70 -9.25 2.77
C GLN A 78 18.48 -10.16 4.00
N MET A 79 17.24 -10.68 4.17
CA MET A 79 16.93 -11.67 5.21
C MET A 79 17.30 -13.10 4.79
N GLY A 80 17.91 -13.28 3.61
CA GLY A 80 18.40 -14.57 3.11
C GLY A 80 17.34 -15.39 2.37
N TYR A 81 16.26 -14.78 1.90
CA TYR A 81 15.23 -15.47 1.11
C TYR A 81 15.33 -15.11 -0.37
N LEU A 82 14.87 -16.00 -1.24
CA LEU A 82 14.72 -15.78 -2.68
C LEU A 82 13.23 -15.49 -3.00
N PRO A 83 12.78 -14.23 -2.93
CA PRO A 83 11.39 -13.92 -3.21
C PRO A 83 11.06 -14.09 -4.68
N SER A 84 9.93 -14.74 -4.96
CA SER A 84 9.31 -14.78 -6.28
C SER A 84 8.31 -13.63 -6.41
N LEU A 85 8.13 -13.12 -7.63
CA LEU A 85 7.26 -11.98 -7.94
C LEU A 85 6.37 -12.28 -9.14
N SER A 86 5.10 -11.91 -9.01
CA SER A 86 4.16 -11.79 -10.12
C SER A 86 3.34 -10.52 -9.96
N TYR A 87 2.58 -10.12 -10.99
CA TYR A 87 1.72 -8.95 -10.91
C TYR A 87 0.25 -9.32 -11.11
N ILE A 88 -0.59 -8.73 -10.26
CA ILE A 88 -2.03 -8.85 -10.38
C ILE A 88 -2.57 -7.49 -10.84
N LYS A 89 -3.30 -7.49 -11.95
CA LYS A 89 -4.04 -6.34 -12.44
C LYS A 89 -5.49 -6.47 -11.95
N SER A 90 -5.97 -5.50 -11.18
CA SER A 90 -7.35 -5.47 -10.71
C SER A 90 -8.04 -4.17 -11.13
N PRO A 91 -9.34 -4.21 -11.47
CA PRO A 91 -10.07 -2.98 -11.75
C PRO A 91 -10.12 -2.10 -10.49
N CYS A 92 -10.02 -0.79 -10.66
CA CYS A 92 -10.28 0.16 -9.59
C CYS A 92 -11.77 0.11 -9.24
N SER A 93 -12.11 -0.41 -8.07
CA SER A 93 -13.50 -0.56 -7.60
C SER A 93 -14.20 0.78 -7.32
N ALA A 94 -13.42 1.83 -7.03
CA ALA A 94 -13.95 3.18 -6.83
C ALA A 94 -13.93 3.92 -8.16
N GLY A 95 -15.08 4.08 -8.79
CA GLY A 95 -15.26 4.95 -9.96
C GLY A 95 -14.75 6.38 -9.73
N PRO A 96 -14.69 7.22 -10.77
CA PRO A 96 -14.37 8.62 -10.62
C PRO A 96 -15.35 9.28 -9.65
N ALA A 97 -14.90 10.31 -8.93
CA ALA A 97 -15.80 11.09 -8.11
C ALA A 97 -16.78 11.85 -9.01
N THR A 98 -18.05 11.89 -8.61
CA THR A 98 -19.12 12.57 -9.33
C THR A 98 -19.42 13.96 -8.79
N SER A 99 -18.91 14.26 -7.58
CA SER A 99 -19.00 15.57 -6.94
C SER A 99 -17.73 15.94 -6.18
N ALA A 100 -17.58 17.22 -5.87
CA ALA A 100 -16.46 17.72 -5.08
C ALA A 100 -16.45 17.09 -3.67
N GLU A 101 -17.61 16.90 -3.05
CA GLU A 101 -17.75 16.29 -1.73
C GLU A 101 -17.26 14.83 -1.77
N GLU A 102 -17.68 14.08 -2.78
CA GLU A 102 -17.24 12.70 -2.97
C GLU A 102 -15.72 12.63 -3.21
N PHE A 103 -15.18 13.57 -3.98
CA PHE A 103 -13.74 13.66 -4.23
C PHE A 103 -12.95 13.91 -2.94
N VAL A 104 -13.40 14.85 -2.10
CA VAL A 104 -12.81 15.15 -0.79
C VAL A 104 -12.84 13.92 0.11
N GLN A 105 -13.97 13.21 0.18
CA GLN A 105 -14.11 12.02 1.01
C GLN A 105 -13.19 10.88 0.55
N LYS A 106 -13.10 10.63 -0.77
CA LYS A 106 -12.19 9.63 -1.33
C LYS A 106 -10.73 9.96 -1.06
N THR A 107 -10.36 11.24 -1.17
CA THR A 107 -9.00 11.71 -0.88
C THR A 107 -8.67 11.56 0.60
N ARG A 108 -9.58 11.93 1.50
CA ARG A 108 -9.43 11.75 2.96
C ARG A 108 -9.17 10.28 3.31
N TRP A 109 -9.97 9.39 2.74
CA TRP A 109 -9.78 7.95 2.95
C TRP A 109 -8.43 7.46 2.41
N GLY A 110 -8.02 7.91 1.21
CA GLY A 110 -6.74 7.53 0.60
C GLY A 110 -5.52 8.05 1.36
N LEU A 111 -5.65 9.15 2.10
CA LEU A 111 -4.59 9.70 2.95
C LEU A 111 -4.48 8.98 4.31
N GLY A 112 -5.51 8.25 4.72
CA GLY A 112 -5.56 7.59 6.03
C GLY A 112 -5.58 8.58 7.20
N GLY A 113 -6.00 9.85 6.98
CA GLY A 113 -5.94 10.89 7.99
C GLY A 113 -6.97 12.00 7.77
N GLU A 114 -6.95 12.97 8.68
CA GLU A 114 -7.85 14.12 8.59
C GLU A 114 -7.32 15.17 7.61
N LEU A 115 -8.28 15.87 6.98
CA LEU A 115 -8.07 17.06 6.17
C LEU A 115 -8.53 18.27 6.98
N SER A 116 -7.76 19.35 6.95
CA SER A 116 -8.22 20.64 7.48
C SER A 116 -9.26 21.25 6.53
N SER A 117 -10.09 22.12 7.04
CA SER A 117 -11.10 22.83 6.22
C SER A 117 -10.49 23.59 5.03
N ALA A 118 -9.25 24.09 5.19
CA ALA A 118 -8.53 24.76 4.10
C ALA A 118 -8.09 23.76 3.00
N GLU A 119 -7.69 22.56 3.36
CA GLU A 119 -7.34 21.51 2.40
C GLU A 119 -8.58 20.99 1.69
N GLU A 120 -9.69 20.81 2.38
CA GLU A 120 -10.98 20.44 1.79
C GLU A 120 -11.44 21.45 0.75
N ALA A 121 -11.35 22.74 1.08
CA ALA A 121 -11.70 23.81 0.14
C ALA A 121 -10.81 23.78 -1.12
N ARG A 122 -9.49 23.56 -0.97
CA ARG A 122 -8.56 23.44 -2.11
C ARG A 122 -8.85 22.19 -2.96
N LEU A 123 -9.22 21.07 -2.34
CA LEU A 123 -9.61 19.86 -3.08
C LEU A 123 -10.88 20.08 -3.88
N ALA A 124 -11.88 20.76 -3.30
CA ALA A 124 -13.11 21.07 -3.99
C ALA A 124 -12.85 22.02 -5.19
N GLU A 125 -12.01 23.03 -5.00
CA GLU A 125 -11.58 23.93 -6.07
C GLU A 125 -10.82 23.19 -7.18
N TYR A 126 -9.88 22.31 -6.79
CA TYR A 126 -9.12 21.48 -7.73
C TYR A 126 -10.04 20.58 -8.56
N PHE A 127 -11.02 19.92 -7.92
CA PHE A 127 -12.02 19.09 -8.61
C PHE A 127 -12.83 19.94 -9.62
N ASN A 128 -13.36 21.09 -9.18
CA ASN A 128 -14.18 21.97 -10.00
C ASN A 128 -13.40 22.62 -11.15
N SER A 129 -12.08 22.71 -11.05
CA SER A 129 -11.22 23.21 -12.13
C SER A 129 -11.15 22.29 -13.35
N GLY A 130 -11.64 21.05 -13.24
CA GLY A 130 -11.56 20.03 -14.28
C GLY A 130 -10.16 19.52 -14.58
N LYS A 131 -9.16 19.86 -13.75
CA LYS A 131 -7.77 19.42 -13.92
C LYS A 131 -7.51 18.03 -13.32
N CYS A 132 -8.51 17.44 -12.67
CA CYS A 132 -8.37 16.07 -12.17
C CYS A 132 -8.06 15.12 -13.32
N ALA A 133 -6.88 14.51 -13.28
CA ALA A 133 -6.55 13.45 -14.23
C ALA A 133 -7.60 12.32 -14.14
N PRO A 134 -7.97 11.69 -15.28
CA PRO A 134 -8.84 10.55 -15.26
C PRO A 134 -8.20 9.46 -14.37
N LYS A 135 -8.96 8.95 -13.40
CA LYS A 135 -8.50 7.91 -12.49
C LYS A 135 -8.08 6.68 -13.30
N GLN A 136 -6.97 6.06 -12.92
CA GLN A 136 -6.53 4.82 -13.55
C GLN A 136 -7.66 3.77 -13.47
N GLU A 137 -7.99 3.16 -14.61
CA GLU A 137 -8.99 2.07 -14.68
C GLU A 137 -8.59 0.86 -13.87
N PHE A 138 -7.29 0.64 -13.73
CA PHE A 138 -6.72 -0.55 -13.11
C PHE A 138 -5.69 -0.19 -12.07
N MET A 139 -5.62 -1.01 -11.05
CA MET A 139 -4.60 -0.99 -10.02
C MET A 139 -3.72 -2.23 -10.18
N HIS A 140 -2.42 -2.06 -10.01
CA HIS A 140 -1.47 -3.18 -10.04
C HIS A 140 -1.01 -3.51 -8.63
N TRP A 141 -0.93 -4.81 -8.36
CA TRP A 141 -0.44 -5.36 -7.11
C TRP A 141 0.75 -6.26 -7.42
N ALA A 142 1.84 -6.09 -6.69
CA ALA A 142 2.90 -7.06 -6.64
C ALA A 142 2.44 -8.23 -5.76
N PHE A 143 2.38 -9.42 -6.32
CA PHE A 143 2.17 -10.67 -5.60
C PHE A 143 3.54 -11.29 -5.38
N VAL A 144 3.99 -11.25 -4.14
CA VAL A 144 5.31 -11.72 -3.72
C VAL A 144 5.13 -12.95 -2.85
N TRP A 145 5.96 -13.97 -3.05
CA TRP A 145 5.98 -15.11 -2.15
C TRP A 145 7.40 -15.60 -1.90
N VAL A 146 7.59 -16.20 -0.76
CA VAL A 146 8.80 -16.90 -0.35
C VAL A 146 8.44 -18.26 0.24
N ASP A 147 9.20 -19.27 -0.12
CA ASP A 147 9.18 -20.57 0.55
C ASP A 147 10.31 -20.62 1.59
N LYS A 148 10.03 -21.16 2.76
CA LYS A 148 11.00 -21.20 3.88
C LYS A 148 12.24 -22.03 3.54
N THR A 149 12.13 -22.91 2.55
CA THR A 149 13.23 -23.73 2.04
C THR A 149 14.13 -22.97 1.06
N ASP A 150 13.61 -21.90 0.45
CA ASP A 150 14.33 -21.12 -0.57
C ASP A 150 15.20 -20.03 0.09
N LYS A 151 16.11 -20.49 0.93
CA LYS A 151 17.17 -19.65 1.53
C LYS A 151 18.50 -19.90 0.83
N PHE A 152 19.30 -18.84 0.78
CA PHE A 152 20.70 -18.91 0.31
C PHE A 152 21.68 -18.55 1.42
#